data_9f8cd3b970b811877cfdd9b8cd5e66a5
#
_entry.id   9f8cd3b970b811877cfdd9b8cd5e66a5
#
_cell.length_a   1.000
_cell.length_b   1.000
_cell.length_c   1.000
_cell.angle_alpha   90.00
_cell.angle_beta   90.00
_cell.angle_gamma   90.00
#
_symmetry.space_group_name_H-M   'P 1'
#
loop_
_entity.id
_entity.type
_entity.pdbx_description
1 polymer ?
#
loop_
_entity_poly.entity_id
_entity_poly.type
_entity_poly.pdbx_seq_one_letter_code
_entity_poly.pdbx_strand_id
1 'polypeptide(L)'
;MTSDYYKQTQIDQTLRLREVLKTLPPFAKDYFRAMEPKSSAKTRINYAYDIRVFFHFLLENNPIYKNYTMDQFRVQDLERIEPVDIEEYMEYLKVYKREDNEMITNGERGLKRKMSALRSFYSYYFKHQYIATNPTLLVDM
;
A
#
# COMPACT_ATOMS: atom_id res chain seq x y z
N MET A 1 34.20 4.58 -8.38
CA MET A 1 33.55 5.44 -7.41
C MET A 1 32.07 5.52 -7.63
N THR A 2 31.60 5.82 -8.84
CA THR A 2 30.17 5.81 -9.13
C THR A 2 29.54 4.44 -8.82
N SER A 3 30.25 3.34 -9.16
CA SER A 3 29.73 2.00 -8.91
C SER A 3 29.59 1.70 -7.42
N ASP A 4 30.52 2.19 -6.60
CA ASP A 4 30.44 1.99 -5.15
C ASP A 4 29.30 2.80 -4.54
N TYR A 5 29.07 4.01 -5.05
CA TYR A 5 27.96 4.84 -4.61
C TYR A 5 26.63 4.19 -4.94
N TYR A 6 26.44 3.72 -6.18
CA TYR A 6 25.21 3.03 -6.57
C TYR A 6 24.98 1.77 -5.76
N LYS A 7 26.03 1.01 -5.54
CA LYS A 7 25.94 -0.22 -4.76
C LYS A 7 25.49 0.06 -3.33
N GLN A 8 26.07 1.08 -2.70
CA GLN A 8 25.71 1.47 -1.34
C GLN A 8 24.28 1.98 -1.29
N THR A 9 23.85 2.77 -2.27
CA THR A 9 22.49 3.27 -2.36
C THR A 9 21.49 2.12 -2.48
N GLN A 10 21.79 1.11 -3.30
CA GLN A 10 20.92 -0.06 -3.45
C GLN A 10 20.83 -0.87 -2.16
N ILE A 11 21.94 -1.02 -1.45
CA ILE A 11 21.95 -1.71 -0.16
C ILE A 11 21.04 -0.96 0.82
N ASP A 12 21.23 0.36 0.93
CA ASP A 12 20.47 1.18 1.87
C ASP A 12 18.98 1.14 1.55
N GLN A 13 18.61 1.25 0.29
CA GLN A 13 17.21 1.20 -0.13
C GLN A 13 16.59 -0.18 0.10
N THR A 14 17.35 -1.24 -0.14
CA THR A 14 16.86 -2.60 0.10
C THR A 14 16.61 -2.82 1.58
N LEU A 15 17.52 -2.38 2.44
CA LEU A 15 17.36 -2.50 3.88
C LEU A 15 16.18 -1.66 4.37
N ARG A 16 16.00 -0.47 3.83
CA ARG A 16 14.87 0.39 4.18
C ARG A 16 13.55 -0.25 3.77
N LEU A 17 13.50 -0.82 2.57
CA LEU A 17 12.30 -1.52 2.12
C LEU A 17 11.93 -2.65 3.08
N ARG A 18 12.92 -3.44 3.50
CA ARG A 18 12.67 -4.54 4.44
C ARG A 18 12.07 -4.02 5.76
N GLU A 19 12.57 -2.88 6.24
CA GLU A 19 12.03 -2.27 7.46
C GLU A 19 10.58 -1.81 7.27
N VAL A 20 10.27 -1.17 6.14
CA VAL A 20 8.91 -0.73 5.84
C VAL A 20 7.96 -1.93 5.75
N LEU A 21 8.40 -3.01 5.10
CA LEU A 21 7.57 -4.20 4.94
C LEU A 21 7.19 -4.84 6.27
N LYS A 22 8.01 -4.69 7.31
CA LYS A 22 7.67 -5.17 8.65
C LYS A 22 6.48 -4.44 9.27
N THR A 23 6.16 -3.26 8.76
CA THR A 23 5.04 -2.44 9.25
C THR A 23 3.76 -2.65 8.45
N LEU A 24 3.77 -3.61 7.53
CA LEU A 24 2.64 -3.96 6.68
C LEU A 24 2.08 -5.33 7.07
N PRO A 25 0.85 -5.66 6.62
CA PRO A 25 0.35 -7.02 6.82
C PRO A 25 1.34 -8.04 6.26
N PRO A 26 1.53 -9.18 6.95
CA PRO A 26 2.53 -10.17 6.53
C PRO A 26 2.38 -10.65 5.09
N PHE A 27 1.17 -10.78 4.57
CA PHE A 27 0.95 -11.26 3.21
C PHE A 27 1.45 -10.28 2.14
N ALA A 28 1.61 -9.00 2.48
CA ALA A 28 2.04 -7.98 1.52
C ALA A 28 3.43 -8.25 0.93
N LYS A 29 4.26 -9.02 1.62
CA LYS A 29 5.60 -9.35 1.14
C LYS A 29 5.58 -10.05 -0.21
N ASP A 30 4.56 -10.83 -0.49
CA ASP A 30 4.45 -11.58 -1.75
C ASP A 30 4.35 -10.61 -2.93
N TYR A 31 3.54 -9.57 -2.78
CA TYR A 31 3.41 -8.55 -3.81
C TYR A 31 4.75 -7.85 -4.09
N PHE A 32 5.44 -7.42 -3.05
CA PHE A 32 6.69 -6.69 -3.21
C PHE A 32 7.81 -7.57 -3.79
N ARG A 33 7.81 -8.86 -3.45
CA ARG A 33 8.73 -9.81 -4.07
C ARG A 33 8.45 -9.93 -5.57
N ALA A 34 7.19 -10.01 -5.96
CA ALA A 34 6.80 -10.12 -7.36
C ALA A 34 7.12 -8.86 -8.15
N MET A 35 7.11 -7.69 -7.51
CA MET A 35 7.46 -6.43 -8.14
C MET A 35 8.95 -6.24 -8.38
N GLU A 36 9.80 -6.98 -7.68
CA GLU A 36 11.24 -6.74 -7.70
C GLU A 36 11.85 -6.69 -9.10
N PRO A 37 11.55 -7.67 -10.00
CA PRO A 37 12.13 -7.66 -11.34
C PRO A 37 11.65 -6.51 -12.23
N LYS A 38 10.56 -5.85 -11.86
CA LYS A 38 9.88 -4.86 -12.70
C LYS A 38 10.06 -3.43 -12.21
N SER A 39 10.71 -3.23 -11.07
CA SER A 39 10.76 -1.92 -10.43
C SER A 39 12.04 -1.73 -9.62
N SER A 40 12.39 -0.47 -9.38
CA SER A 40 13.51 -0.14 -8.50
C SER A 40 13.10 -0.29 -7.02
N ALA A 41 14.10 -0.41 -6.15
CA ALA A 41 13.85 -0.43 -4.70
C ALA A 41 13.15 0.84 -4.25
N LYS A 42 13.52 2.00 -4.81
CA LYS A 42 12.88 3.27 -4.47
C LYS A 42 11.38 3.27 -4.80
N THR A 43 11.02 2.76 -5.96
CA THR A 43 9.62 2.65 -6.36
C THR A 43 8.86 1.75 -5.39
N ARG A 44 9.44 0.61 -5.02
CA ARG A 44 8.81 -0.31 -4.07
C ARG A 44 8.65 0.32 -2.68
N ILE A 45 9.64 1.09 -2.22
CA ILE A 45 9.54 1.83 -0.96
C ILE A 45 8.34 2.78 -1.00
N ASN A 46 8.21 3.55 -2.07
CA ASN A 46 7.12 4.51 -2.22
C ASN A 46 5.76 3.80 -2.23
N TYR A 47 5.66 2.69 -2.95
CA TYR A 47 4.44 1.90 -2.98
C TYR A 47 4.13 1.29 -1.61
N ALA A 48 5.16 0.85 -0.89
CA ALA A 48 4.97 0.29 0.44
C ALA A 48 4.40 1.34 1.40
N TYR A 49 4.89 2.57 1.35
CA TYR A 49 4.32 3.67 2.14
C TYR A 49 2.88 3.95 1.74
N ASP A 50 2.57 3.98 0.44
CA ASP A 50 1.21 4.23 -0.02
C ASP A 50 0.24 3.13 0.43
N ILE A 51 0.65 1.87 0.32
CA ILE A 51 -0.16 0.74 0.79
C ILE A 51 -0.35 0.80 2.30
N ARG A 52 0.67 1.20 3.05
CA ARG A 52 0.57 1.35 4.50
C ARG A 52 -0.50 2.38 4.88
N VAL A 53 -0.58 3.48 4.15
CA VAL A 53 -1.63 4.49 4.39
C VAL A 53 -3.01 3.86 4.26
N PHE A 54 -3.21 3.00 3.27
CA PHE A 54 -4.49 2.31 3.08
C PHE A 54 -4.85 1.44 4.29
N PHE A 55 -3.91 0.64 4.78
CA PHE A 55 -4.19 -0.22 5.93
C PHE A 55 -4.40 0.59 7.21
N HIS A 56 -3.68 1.68 7.39
CA HIS A 56 -3.93 2.58 8.52
C HIS A 56 -5.33 3.19 8.46
N PHE A 57 -5.78 3.57 7.25
CA PHE A 57 -7.14 4.04 7.06
C PHE A 57 -8.17 2.99 7.52
N LEU A 58 -7.96 1.74 7.14
CA LEU A 58 -8.87 0.67 7.55
C LEU A 58 -8.89 0.50 9.06
N LEU A 59 -7.73 0.52 9.70
CA LEU A 59 -7.62 0.37 11.15
C LEU A 59 -8.30 1.51 11.90
N GLU A 60 -8.25 2.71 11.37
CA GLU A 60 -8.79 3.90 12.04
C GLU A 60 -10.27 4.12 11.75
N ASN A 61 -10.73 3.79 10.54
CA ASN A 61 -12.03 4.27 10.07
C ASN A 61 -13.01 3.18 9.64
N ASN A 62 -12.55 1.95 9.37
CA ASN A 62 -13.45 0.91 8.90
C ASN A 62 -14.01 0.13 10.09
N PRO A 63 -15.34 0.02 10.22
CA PRO A 63 -15.95 -0.67 11.37
C PRO A 63 -15.53 -2.12 11.54
N ILE A 64 -15.23 -2.82 10.42
CA ILE A 64 -14.82 -4.23 10.47
C ILE A 64 -13.41 -4.36 11.05
N TYR A 65 -12.51 -3.43 10.73
CA TYR A 65 -11.08 -3.54 11.05
C TYR A 65 -10.63 -2.65 12.19
N LYS A 66 -11.54 -1.92 12.79
CA LYS A 66 -11.24 -0.96 13.85
C LYS A 66 -10.48 -1.56 15.03
N ASN A 67 -10.71 -2.84 15.31
CA ASN A 67 -10.05 -3.53 16.41
C ASN A 67 -8.93 -4.46 15.97
N TYR A 68 -8.57 -4.42 14.68
CA TYR A 68 -7.45 -5.20 14.15
C TYR A 68 -6.13 -4.52 14.48
N THR A 69 -5.08 -5.33 14.51
CA THR A 69 -3.71 -4.84 14.41
C THR A 69 -3.19 -5.15 13.00
N MET A 70 -2.11 -4.51 12.60
CA MET A 70 -1.58 -4.63 11.24
C MET A 70 -1.26 -6.09 10.87
N ASP A 71 -0.77 -6.87 11.82
CA ASP A 71 -0.38 -8.26 11.61
C ASP A 71 -1.57 -9.22 11.56
N GLN A 72 -2.77 -8.78 11.88
CA GLN A 72 -3.97 -9.61 11.81
C GLN A 72 -4.60 -9.67 10.44
N PHE A 73 -4.28 -8.72 9.56
CA PHE A 73 -4.82 -8.75 8.20
C PHE A 73 -4.38 -10.01 7.45
N ARG A 74 -5.31 -10.61 6.73
CA ARG A 74 -5.07 -11.74 5.84
C ARG A 74 -5.45 -11.35 4.42
N VAL A 75 -4.95 -12.09 3.44
CA VAL A 75 -5.25 -11.78 2.05
C VAL A 75 -6.76 -11.80 1.79
N GLN A 76 -7.50 -12.65 2.46
CA GLN A 76 -8.96 -12.74 2.32
C GLN A 76 -9.68 -11.45 2.73
N ASP A 77 -9.06 -10.65 3.59
CA ASP A 77 -9.65 -9.37 3.98
C ASP A 77 -9.77 -8.42 2.80
N LEU A 78 -8.93 -8.57 1.79
CA LEU A 78 -9.02 -7.75 0.58
C LEU A 78 -10.36 -7.95 -0.15
N GLU A 79 -10.95 -9.15 -0.08
CA GLU A 79 -12.25 -9.43 -0.69
C GLU A 79 -13.41 -8.77 0.06
N ARG A 80 -13.22 -8.47 1.34
CA ARG A 80 -14.26 -7.86 2.17
C ARG A 80 -14.38 -6.36 1.95
N ILE A 81 -13.36 -5.77 1.33
CA ILE A 81 -13.37 -4.34 1.02
C ILE A 81 -14.29 -4.12 -0.17
N GLU A 82 -15.23 -3.21 0.00
CA GLU A 82 -16.20 -2.88 -1.03
C GLU A 82 -15.81 -1.61 -1.77
N PRO A 83 -16.38 -1.36 -2.97
CA PRO A 83 -16.07 -0.12 -3.69
C PRO A 83 -16.30 1.14 -2.87
N VAL A 84 -17.35 1.16 -2.04
CA VAL A 84 -17.65 2.32 -1.19
C VAL A 84 -16.52 2.57 -0.17
N ASP A 85 -15.91 1.51 0.33
CA ASP A 85 -14.77 1.66 1.25
C ASP A 85 -13.60 2.36 0.58
N ILE A 86 -13.38 2.06 -0.70
CA ILE A 86 -12.30 2.67 -1.47
C ILE A 86 -12.66 4.13 -1.78
N GLU A 87 -13.91 4.43 -2.07
CA GLU A 87 -14.35 5.81 -2.26
C GLU A 87 -14.17 6.62 -0.99
N GLU A 88 -14.47 6.05 0.17
CA GLU A 88 -14.21 6.69 1.47
C GLU A 88 -12.71 6.91 1.70
N TYR A 89 -11.89 5.94 1.29
CA TYR A 89 -10.44 6.08 1.35
C TYR A 89 -9.95 7.25 0.49
N MET A 90 -10.46 7.38 -0.73
CA MET A 90 -10.11 8.50 -1.61
C MET A 90 -10.46 9.83 -0.97
N GLU A 91 -11.60 9.91 -0.33
CA GLU A 91 -12.03 11.11 0.38
C GLU A 91 -11.11 11.40 1.57
N TYR A 92 -10.78 10.38 2.34
CA TYR A 92 -9.84 10.47 3.48
C TYR A 92 -8.48 11.01 3.03
N LEU A 93 -7.98 10.57 1.89
CA LEU A 93 -6.66 10.96 1.40
C LEU A 93 -6.52 12.45 1.12
N LYS A 94 -7.61 13.17 0.92
CA LYS A 94 -7.55 14.61 0.64
C LYS A 94 -6.94 15.37 1.79
N VAL A 95 -7.28 15.01 3.02
CA VAL A 95 -6.69 15.56 4.25
C VAL A 95 -6.73 14.48 5.33
N TYR A 96 -5.58 14.10 5.83
CA TYR A 96 -5.54 13.15 6.94
C TYR A 96 -4.36 13.44 7.86
N LYS A 97 -4.47 12.95 9.09
CA LYS A 97 -3.40 13.08 10.08
C LYS A 97 -2.53 11.84 10.03
N ARG A 98 -1.23 12.05 9.81
CA ARG A 98 -0.24 10.96 9.82
C ARG A 98 0.08 10.57 11.26
N GLU A 99 0.78 9.44 11.44
CA GLU A 99 1.12 8.90 12.76
C GLU A 99 1.89 9.91 13.65
N ASP A 100 2.70 10.75 13.04
CA ASP A 100 3.48 11.79 13.75
C ASP A 100 2.69 13.07 14.00
N ASN A 101 1.37 13.02 13.83
CA ASN A 101 0.43 14.14 13.98
C ASN A 101 0.56 15.22 12.92
N GLU A 102 1.36 15.01 11.87
CA GLU A 102 1.43 15.92 10.74
C GLU A 102 0.16 15.79 9.89
N MET A 103 -0.38 16.93 9.48
CA MET A 103 -1.50 16.95 8.54
C MET A 103 -0.98 16.79 7.13
N ILE A 104 -1.50 15.78 6.43
CA ILE A 104 -1.11 15.48 5.06
C ILE A 104 -2.25 15.83 4.14
N THR A 105 -1.96 16.53 3.05
CA THR A 105 -2.93 16.81 2.00
C THR A 105 -2.48 16.18 0.70
N ASN A 106 -3.45 15.75 -0.10
CA ASN A 106 -3.17 15.20 -1.43
C ASN A 106 -4.04 15.91 -2.45
N GLY A 107 -3.39 16.53 -3.43
CA GLY A 107 -4.09 17.03 -4.61
C GLY A 107 -4.34 15.87 -5.58
N GLU A 108 -4.78 16.22 -6.77
CA GLU A 108 -5.14 15.24 -7.80
C GLU A 108 -4.01 14.27 -8.11
N ARG A 109 -2.77 14.76 -8.23
CA ARG A 109 -1.60 13.92 -8.55
C ARG A 109 -1.31 12.92 -7.43
N GLY A 110 -1.35 13.38 -6.19
CA GLY A 110 -1.11 12.50 -5.04
C GLY A 110 -2.18 11.44 -4.88
N LEU A 111 -3.44 11.79 -5.12
CA LEU A 111 -4.55 10.84 -5.11
C LEU A 111 -4.37 9.77 -6.17
N LYS A 112 -4.04 10.18 -7.40
CA LYS A 112 -3.82 9.23 -8.50
C LYS A 112 -2.69 8.26 -8.21
N ARG A 113 -1.58 8.78 -7.65
CA ARG A 113 -0.44 7.94 -7.31
C ARG A 113 -0.82 6.88 -6.28
N LYS A 114 -1.50 7.29 -5.20
CA LYS A 114 -1.91 6.36 -4.15
C LYS A 114 -2.91 5.33 -4.65
N MET A 115 -3.84 5.76 -5.50
CA MET A 115 -4.80 4.84 -6.09
C MET A 115 -4.14 3.88 -7.08
N SER A 116 -3.13 4.33 -7.81
CA SER A 116 -2.35 3.44 -8.69
C SER A 116 -1.63 2.36 -7.89
N ALA A 117 -1.06 2.72 -6.76
CA ALA A 117 -0.41 1.75 -5.88
C ALA A 117 -1.43 0.71 -5.37
N LEU A 118 -2.60 1.17 -4.94
CA LEU A 118 -3.64 0.28 -4.44
C LEU A 118 -4.16 -0.66 -5.54
N ARG A 119 -4.38 -0.14 -6.75
CA ARG A 119 -4.82 -0.96 -7.88
C ARG A 119 -3.79 -2.01 -8.25
N SER A 120 -2.52 -1.64 -8.27
CA SER A 120 -1.45 -2.58 -8.56
C SER A 120 -1.41 -3.71 -7.51
N PHE A 121 -1.56 -3.35 -6.26
CA PHE A 121 -1.57 -4.29 -5.14
C PHE A 121 -2.72 -5.29 -5.27
N TYR A 122 -3.95 -4.79 -5.46
CA TYR A 122 -5.13 -5.65 -5.65
C TYR A 122 -5.01 -6.51 -6.89
N SER A 123 -4.50 -5.94 -7.99
CA SER A 123 -4.36 -6.65 -9.25
C SER A 123 -3.48 -7.89 -9.12
N TYR A 124 -2.41 -7.79 -8.35
CA TYR A 124 -1.52 -8.93 -8.11
C TYR A 124 -2.29 -10.09 -7.48
N TYR A 125 -3.01 -9.83 -6.39
CA TYR A 125 -3.71 -10.89 -5.67
C TYR A 125 -4.89 -11.43 -6.47
N PHE A 126 -5.55 -10.59 -7.22
CA PHE A 126 -6.66 -10.99 -8.08
C PHE A 126 -6.18 -11.89 -9.23
N LYS A 127 -5.12 -11.49 -9.92
CA LYS A 127 -4.56 -12.26 -11.03
C LYS A 127 -4.05 -13.62 -10.59
N HIS A 128 -3.49 -13.70 -9.41
CA HIS A 128 -2.97 -14.95 -8.85
C HIS A 128 -4.04 -15.76 -8.12
N GLN A 129 -5.29 -15.34 -8.22
CA GLN A 129 -6.44 -16.06 -7.67
C GLN A 129 -6.40 -16.24 -6.14
N TYR A 130 -5.71 -15.36 -5.43
CA TYR A 130 -5.78 -15.31 -3.98
C TYR A 130 -7.10 -14.72 -3.51
N ILE A 131 -7.70 -13.85 -4.34
CA ILE A 131 -8.99 -13.23 -4.08
C ILE A 131 -9.88 -13.41 -5.32
N ALA A 132 -11.18 -13.55 -5.10
CA ALA A 132 -12.14 -13.79 -6.17
C ALA A 132 -12.69 -12.50 -6.78
N THR A 133 -12.59 -11.38 -6.06
CA THR A 133 -13.12 -10.09 -6.50
C THR A 133 -12.06 -9.00 -6.33
N ASN A 134 -12.16 -7.96 -7.15
CA ASN A 134 -11.25 -6.81 -7.07
C ASN A 134 -12.08 -5.53 -7.07
N PRO A 135 -12.35 -4.96 -5.88
CA PRO A 135 -13.19 -3.77 -5.78
C PRO A 135 -12.58 -2.53 -6.42
N THR A 136 -11.25 -2.49 -6.62
CA THR A 136 -10.62 -1.33 -7.28
C THR A 136 -11.06 -1.18 -8.73
N LEU A 137 -11.54 -2.26 -9.36
CA LEU A 137 -12.02 -2.20 -10.74
C LEU A 137 -13.37 -1.48 -10.86
N LEU A 138 -14.08 -1.31 -9.75
CA LEU A 138 -15.42 -0.73 -9.73
C LEU A 138 -15.43 0.72 -9.25
N VAL A 139 -14.26 1.29 -9.03
CA VAL A 139 -14.12 2.67 -8.55
C VAL A 139 -13.51 3.52 -9.64
N ASP A 140 -14.18 4.62 -9.94
CA ASP A 140 -13.67 5.61 -10.89
C ASP A 140 -12.60 6.49 -10.24
N MET A 141 -11.64 6.89 -11.05
CA MET A 141 -10.60 7.80 -10.60
C MET A 141 -10.65 9.10 -11.32
#